data_729b2e6540d19c57ebaf57ab9bb60115
#
_entry.id   729b2e6540d19c57ebaf57ab9bb60115
#
_cell.length_a   1.000
_cell.length_b   1.000
_cell.length_c   1.000
_cell.angle_alpha   90.00
_cell.angle_beta   90.00
_cell.angle_gamma   90.00
#
_symmetry.space_group_name_H-M   'P 1'
#
loop_
_entity.id
_entity.type
_entity.pdbx_description
1 polymer ?
#
loop_
_entity_poly.entity_id
_entity_poly.type
_entity_poly.pdbx_seq_one_letter_code
_entity_poly.pdbx_strand_id
1 'polypeptide(L)'
;MEIVTVFGASGRMGQAQVRQLLLAGYQVRAITRKKGVFSDNNVTEVSADYNDPQSLDDALAGSDAAFYNKPSFEQVTKMIDFCAAVGAAAARADIRLIYQTAAYAPDEEIGQYNYDRVLATERALKQGGARTTIFRPVLFMDNTLTKW
;
A
#
# COMPACT_ATOMS: atom_id res chain seq x y z
N MET A 1 -16.44 -5.41 13.98
CA MET A 1 -15.07 -5.94 13.72
C MET A 1 -14.41 -4.94 12.78
N GLU A 2 -13.20 -4.50 13.11
CA GLU A 2 -12.50 -3.49 12.31
C GLU A 2 -12.08 -4.06 10.95
N ILE A 3 -12.21 -3.24 9.90
CA ILE A 3 -11.87 -3.61 8.52
C ILE A 3 -10.55 -2.93 8.14
N VAL A 4 -9.58 -3.72 7.72
CA VAL A 4 -8.32 -3.21 7.21
C VAL A 4 -8.18 -3.51 5.73
N THR A 5 -8.02 -2.46 4.92
CA THR A 5 -7.77 -2.62 3.49
C THR A 5 -6.29 -2.86 3.22
N VAL A 6 -5.96 -3.80 2.34
CA VAL A 6 -4.58 -4.10 1.94
C VAL A 6 -4.47 -3.96 0.43
N PHE A 7 -3.81 -2.91 -0.03
CA PHE A 7 -3.45 -2.75 -1.44
C PHE A 7 -2.29 -3.66 -1.81
N GLY A 8 -2.34 -4.24 -3.01
CA GLY A 8 -1.34 -5.21 -3.44
C GLY A 8 -1.38 -6.52 -2.65
N ALA A 9 -2.56 -6.91 -2.16
CA ALA A 9 -2.77 -8.03 -1.27
C ALA A 9 -2.26 -9.37 -1.82
N SER A 10 -2.29 -9.58 -3.14
CA SER A 10 -1.80 -10.81 -3.79
C SER A 10 -0.27 -10.89 -3.91
N GLY A 11 0.44 -9.81 -3.60
CA GLY A 11 1.91 -9.77 -3.58
C GLY A 11 2.49 -10.44 -2.33
N ARG A 12 3.80 -10.71 -2.34
CA ARG A 12 4.49 -11.38 -1.22
C ARG A 12 4.25 -10.68 0.12
N MET A 13 4.44 -9.34 0.17
CA MET A 13 4.16 -8.55 1.37
C MET A 13 2.68 -8.53 1.72
N GLY A 14 1.82 -8.30 0.73
CA GLY A 14 0.38 -8.22 0.95
C GLY A 14 -0.20 -9.50 1.54
N GLN A 15 0.20 -10.68 1.04
CA GLN A 15 -0.23 -11.96 1.60
C GLN A 15 0.21 -12.14 3.05
N ALA A 16 1.43 -11.70 3.40
CA ALA A 16 1.91 -11.76 4.78
C ALA A 16 1.10 -10.81 5.70
N GLN A 17 0.80 -9.60 5.23
CA GLN A 17 -0.04 -8.65 5.96
C GLN A 17 -1.46 -9.19 6.17
N VAL A 18 -2.11 -9.70 5.11
CA VAL A 18 -3.44 -10.31 5.20
C VAL A 18 -3.45 -11.42 6.26
N ARG A 19 -2.49 -12.34 6.20
CA ARG A 19 -2.38 -13.43 7.19
C ARG A 19 -2.26 -12.92 8.63
N GLN A 20 -1.42 -11.91 8.87
CA GLN A 20 -1.23 -11.37 10.22
C GLN A 20 -2.45 -10.60 10.71
N LEU A 21 -3.14 -9.88 9.85
CA LEU A 21 -4.38 -9.19 10.17
C LEU A 21 -5.49 -10.18 10.56
N LEU A 22 -5.64 -11.27 9.84
CA LEU A 22 -6.59 -12.35 10.17
C LEU A 22 -6.28 -12.99 11.53
N LEU A 23 -5.00 -13.29 11.80
CA LEU A 23 -4.56 -13.81 13.10
C LEU A 23 -4.83 -12.83 14.25
N ALA A 24 -4.82 -11.54 13.98
CA ALA A 24 -5.15 -10.48 14.95
C ALA A 24 -6.66 -10.21 15.07
N GLY A 25 -7.50 -10.90 14.32
CA GLY A 25 -8.96 -10.81 14.41
C GLY A 25 -9.60 -9.71 13.59
N TYR A 26 -8.89 -9.12 12.62
CA TYR A 26 -9.45 -8.13 11.69
C TYR A 26 -10.20 -8.81 10.52
N GLN A 27 -11.16 -8.08 9.96
CA GLN A 27 -11.63 -8.33 8.61
C GLN A 27 -10.71 -7.65 7.61
N VAL A 28 -10.45 -8.29 6.48
CA VAL A 28 -9.53 -7.77 5.47
C VAL A 28 -10.24 -7.54 4.15
N ARG A 29 -10.10 -6.31 3.63
CA ARG A 29 -10.43 -6.01 2.24
C ARG A 29 -9.14 -6.09 1.42
N ALA A 30 -9.02 -7.13 0.63
CA ALA A 30 -7.84 -7.42 -0.18
C ALA A 30 -7.97 -6.79 -1.57
N ILE A 31 -7.19 -5.72 -1.83
CA ILE A 31 -7.16 -5.10 -3.16
C ILE A 31 -6.23 -5.91 -4.05
N THR A 32 -6.83 -6.58 -5.02
CA THR A 32 -6.13 -7.48 -5.94
C THR A 32 -6.79 -7.51 -7.31
N ARG A 33 -5.99 -7.69 -8.36
CA ARG A 33 -6.48 -7.94 -9.73
C ARG A 33 -6.78 -9.42 -9.99
N LYS A 34 -6.30 -10.29 -9.11
CA LYS A 34 -6.51 -11.74 -9.18
C LYS A 34 -7.71 -12.10 -8.31
N LYS A 35 -8.56 -13.00 -8.80
CA LYS A 35 -9.67 -13.55 -8.02
C LYS A 35 -9.27 -14.90 -7.43
N GLY A 36 -9.86 -15.24 -6.28
CA GLY A 36 -9.65 -16.54 -5.62
C GLY A 36 -8.25 -16.73 -5.02
N VAL A 37 -7.60 -15.62 -4.63
CA VAL A 37 -6.30 -15.66 -3.96
C VAL A 37 -6.45 -16.06 -2.50
N PHE A 38 -7.56 -15.64 -1.89
CA PHE A 38 -7.85 -15.86 -0.47
C PHE A 38 -9.13 -16.69 -0.30
N SER A 39 -9.09 -17.71 0.53
CA SER A 39 -10.21 -18.61 0.82
C SER A 39 -10.83 -18.37 2.21
N ASP A 40 -10.29 -17.45 3.00
CA ASP A 40 -10.80 -17.11 4.33
C ASP A 40 -12.07 -16.25 4.23
N ASN A 41 -13.10 -16.59 5.00
CA ASN A 41 -14.38 -15.89 4.99
C ASN A 41 -14.30 -14.45 5.53
N ASN A 42 -13.23 -14.09 6.25
CA ASN A 42 -12.97 -12.76 6.73
C ASN A 42 -12.17 -11.90 5.71
N VAL A 43 -11.96 -12.42 4.51
CA VAL A 43 -11.30 -11.67 3.41
C VAL A 43 -12.30 -11.40 2.30
N THR A 44 -12.45 -10.13 1.95
CA THR A 44 -13.21 -9.70 0.76
C THR A 44 -12.24 -9.22 -0.31
N GLU A 45 -12.20 -9.91 -1.45
CA GLU A 45 -11.39 -9.50 -2.59
C GLU A 45 -12.09 -8.41 -3.40
N VAL A 46 -11.41 -7.28 -3.62
CA VAL A 46 -11.90 -6.14 -4.38
C VAL A 46 -10.85 -5.74 -5.43
N SER A 47 -11.31 -5.33 -6.60
CA SER A 47 -10.46 -4.69 -7.61
C SER A 47 -10.53 -3.18 -7.44
N ALA A 48 -9.40 -2.48 -7.59
CA ALA A 48 -9.36 -1.03 -7.63
C ALA A 48 -8.51 -0.55 -8.81
N ASP A 49 -9.02 0.49 -9.49
CA ASP A 49 -8.29 1.21 -10.53
C ASP A 49 -7.68 2.48 -9.91
N TYR A 50 -6.35 2.57 -9.94
CA TYR A 50 -5.62 3.72 -9.40
C TYR A 50 -5.80 5.01 -10.23
N ASN A 51 -6.31 4.91 -11.46
CA ASN A 51 -6.60 6.07 -12.30
C ASN A 51 -8.02 6.59 -12.10
N ASP A 52 -8.86 5.86 -11.36
CA ASP A 52 -10.23 6.23 -11.06
C ASP A 52 -10.38 6.57 -9.57
N PRO A 53 -10.54 7.87 -9.23
CA PRO A 53 -10.73 8.29 -7.84
C PRO A 53 -11.93 7.62 -7.14
N GLN A 54 -13.04 7.41 -7.86
CA GLN A 54 -14.22 6.76 -7.30
C GLN A 54 -13.94 5.29 -6.96
N SER A 55 -13.21 4.58 -7.81
CA SER A 55 -12.80 3.22 -7.55
C SER A 55 -11.93 3.09 -6.29
N LEU A 56 -11.06 4.08 -6.03
CA LEU A 56 -10.26 4.13 -4.81
C LEU A 56 -11.10 4.47 -3.57
N ASP A 57 -12.07 5.37 -3.71
CA ASP A 57 -12.99 5.72 -2.62
C ASP A 57 -13.86 4.51 -2.23
N ASP A 58 -14.38 3.78 -3.21
CA ASP A 58 -15.15 2.55 -2.99
C ASP A 58 -14.30 1.45 -2.33
N ALA A 59 -13.03 1.35 -2.74
CA ALA A 59 -12.07 0.40 -2.15
C ALA A 59 -11.77 0.69 -0.68
N LEU A 60 -11.84 1.95 -0.24
CA LEU A 60 -11.56 2.37 1.12
C LEU A 60 -12.82 2.60 1.98
N ALA A 61 -14.01 2.61 1.38
CA ALA A 61 -15.25 2.88 2.08
C ALA A 61 -15.46 1.96 3.29
N GLY A 62 -15.64 2.54 4.48
CA GLY A 62 -15.87 1.79 5.72
C GLY A 62 -14.65 1.04 6.27
N SER A 63 -13.45 1.34 5.77
CA SER A 63 -12.21 0.82 6.35
C SER A 63 -11.77 1.67 7.53
N ASP A 64 -11.16 1.05 8.54
CA ASP A 64 -10.57 1.73 9.70
C ASP A 64 -9.12 2.14 9.45
N ALA A 65 -8.42 1.37 8.63
CA ALA A 65 -7.06 1.64 8.19
C ALA A 65 -6.76 0.98 6.84
N ALA A 66 -5.66 1.38 6.18
CA ALA A 66 -5.21 0.72 4.98
C ALA A 66 -3.69 0.53 4.95
N PHE A 67 -3.24 -0.65 4.52
CA PHE A 67 -1.87 -0.90 4.10
C PHE A 67 -1.74 -0.62 2.61
N TYR A 68 -0.75 0.19 2.26
CA TYR A 68 -0.44 0.47 0.88
C TYR A 68 0.91 -0.12 0.48
N ASN A 69 0.85 -1.18 -0.32
CA ASN A 69 2.00 -1.75 -1.01
C ASN A 69 1.96 -1.23 -2.45
N LYS A 70 2.78 -0.22 -2.73
CA LYS A 70 2.77 0.38 -4.06
C LYS A 70 3.14 -0.65 -5.12
N PRO A 71 2.46 -0.63 -6.27
CA PRO A 71 2.88 -1.43 -7.40
C PRO A 71 4.31 -1.06 -7.85
N SER A 72 5.06 -2.06 -8.31
CA SER A 72 6.36 -1.81 -8.93
C SER A 72 6.15 -1.57 -10.43
N PHE A 73 6.56 -0.40 -10.91
CA PHE A 73 6.54 -0.03 -12.31
C PHE A 73 7.91 0.46 -12.75
N GLU A 74 8.21 0.32 -14.02
CA GLU A 74 9.40 0.90 -14.64
C GLU A 74 9.30 2.44 -14.68
N GLN A 75 8.09 2.99 -14.85
CA GLN A 75 7.85 4.43 -14.91
C GLN A 75 7.62 5.02 -13.51
N VAL A 76 8.59 5.80 -13.03
CA VAL A 76 8.53 6.45 -11.71
C VAL A 76 7.38 7.43 -11.59
N THR A 77 7.08 8.21 -12.64
CA THR A 77 5.96 9.15 -12.67
C THR A 77 4.65 8.48 -12.33
N LYS A 78 4.39 7.32 -12.92
CA LYS A 78 3.18 6.54 -12.65
C LYS A 78 3.09 6.06 -11.18
N MET A 79 4.22 5.72 -10.57
CA MET A 79 4.24 5.38 -9.14
C MET A 79 3.92 6.58 -8.26
N ILE A 80 4.42 7.76 -8.61
CA ILE A 80 4.16 9.02 -7.91
C ILE A 80 2.67 9.35 -8.00
N ASP A 81 2.08 9.28 -9.20
CA ASP A 81 0.65 9.56 -9.42
C ASP A 81 -0.24 8.61 -8.59
N PHE A 82 0.10 7.33 -8.54
CA PHE A 82 -0.66 6.35 -7.76
C PHE A 82 -0.51 6.57 -6.25
N CYS A 83 0.68 6.97 -5.78
CA CYS A 83 0.86 7.35 -4.39
C CYS A 83 0.00 8.57 -4.03
N ALA A 84 -0.04 9.59 -4.88
CA ALA A 84 -0.86 10.78 -4.69
C ALA A 84 -2.37 10.42 -4.67
N ALA A 85 -2.83 9.59 -5.61
CA ALA A 85 -4.22 9.16 -5.70
C ALA A 85 -4.67 8.38 -4.46
N VAL A 86 -3.86 7.41 -4.00
CA VAL A 86 -4.18 6.64 -2.79
C VAL A 86 -4.12 7.50 -1.53
N GLY A 87 -3.15 8.41 -1.43
CA GLY A 87 -3.07 9.38 -0.33
C GLY A 87 -4.33 10.27 -0.25
N ALA A 88 -4.79 10.79 -1.40
CA ALA A 88 -5.99 11.60 -1.46
C ALA A 88 -7.27 10.80 -1.11
N ALA A 89 -7.39 9.57 -1.58
CA ALA A 89 -8.53 8.71 -1.25
C ALA A 89 -8.56 8.36 0.25
N ALA A 90 -7.41 8.05 0.85
CA ALA A 90 -7.33 7.78 2.29
C ALA A 90 -7.66 9.01 3.14
N ALA A 91 -7.31 10.23 2.66
CA ALA A 91 -7.70 11.47 3.32
C ALA A 91 -9.21 11.70 3.27
N ARG A 92 -9.85 11.46 2.11
CA ARG A 92 -11.32 11.57 1.98
C ARG A 92 -12.06 10.56 2.87
N ALA A 93 -11.50 9.36 3.02
CA ALA A 93 -12.04 8.32 3.89
C ALA A 93 -11.74 8.56 5.39
N ASP A 94 -10.94 9.57 5.73
CA ASP A 94 -10.44 9.87 7.10
C ASP A 94 -9.79 8.67 7.80
N ILE A 95 -9.08 7.84 7.07
CA ILE A 95 -8.41 6.66 7.62
C ILE A 95 -6.89 6.85 7.75
N ARG A 96 -6.27 6.02 8.60
CA ARG A 96 -4.81 5.93 8.66
C ARG A 96 -4.27 5.09 7.51
N LEU A 97 -3.33 5.66 6.77
CA LEU A 97 -2.63 4.97 5.70
C LEU A 97 -1.26 4.49 6.19
N ILE A 98 -1.00 3.20 6.08
CA ILE A 98 0.27 2.58 6.46
C ILE A 98 1.02 2.25 5.17
N TYR A 99 2.12 2.95 4.93
CA TYR A 99 2.91 2.81 3.72
C TYR A 99 4.25 2.13 4.02
N GLN A 100 4.53 1.06 3.31
CA GLN A 100 5.82 0.40 3.37
C GLN A 100 6.66 0.78 2.15
N THR A 101 7.80 1.40 2.41
CA THR A 101 8.72 1.91 1.40
C THR A 101 10.09 1.23 1.49
N ALA A 102 11.19 1.94 1.43
CA ALA A 102 12.55 1.40 1.47
C ALA A 102 13.35 2.02 2.63
N ALA A 103 14.51 1.43 2.92
CA ALA A 103 15.32 1.71 4.10
C ALA A 103 15.68 3.18 4.31
N TYR A 104 15.86 3.92 3.24
CA TYR A 104 16.31 5.31 3.30
C TYR A 104 15.52 6.18 2.33
N ALA A 105 15.04 7.30 2.85
CA ALA A 105 14.57 8.43 2.07
C ALA A 105 15.32 9.68 2.57
N PRO A 106 16.04 10.42 1.72
CA PRO A 106 16.66 11.68 2.11
C PRO A 106 15.58 12.74 2.39
N ASP A 107 15.97 13.82 3.09
CA ASP A 107 15.05 14.94 3.33
C ASP A 107 14.88 15.81 2.06
N GLU A 108 15.87 15.78 1.18
CA GLU A 108 15.89 16.48 -0.12
C GLU A 108 16.50 15.59 -1.20
N GLU A 109 16.32 15.95 -2.47
CA GLU A 109 16.92 15.23 -3.59
C GLU A 109 18.43 15.33 -3.55
N ILE A 110 19.10 14.19 -3.67
CA ILE A 110 20.58 14.07 -3.60
C ILE A 110 21.20 13.65 -4.94
N GLY A 111 20.40 13.56 -6.01
CA GLY A 111 20.84 13.12 -7.34
C GLY A 111 21.04 11.61 -7.44
N GLN A 112 20.55 10.85 -6.49
CA GLN A 112 20.61 9.37 -6.49
C GLN A 112 19.23 8.79 -6.80
N TYR A 113 19.05 8.28 -8.01
CA TYR A 113 17.77 7.81 -8.54
C TYR A 113 16.94 6.96 -7.58
N ASN A 114 17.56 5.98 -6.92
CA ASN A 114 16.82 5.09 -6.03
C ASN A 114 16.30 5.80 -4.78
N TYR A 115 17.05 6.73 -4.22
CA TYR A 115 16.69 7.48 -3.03
C TYR A 115 15.71 8.61 -3.35
N ASP A 116 15.96 9.35 -4.42
CA ASP A 116 15.09 10.44 -4.87
C ASP A 116 13.70 9.90 -5.25
N ARG A 117 13.63 8.71 -5.84
CA ARG A 117 12.37 8.00 -6.12
C ARG A 117 11.61 7.65 -4.84
N VAL A 118 12.29 7.18 -3.79
CA VAL A 118 11.64 6.91 -2.50
C VAL A 118 11.08 8.19 -1.91
N LEU A 119 11.87 9.25 -1.89
CA LEU A 119 11.45 10.56 -1.42
C LEU A 119 10.22 11.08 -2.18
N ALA A 120 10.25 11.01 -3.52
CA ALA A 120 9.15 11.48 -4.36
C ALA A 120 7.84 10.73 -4.09
N THR A 121 7.88 9.40 -3.95
CA THR A 121 6.69 8.59 -3.64
C THR A 121 6.15 8.87 -2.24
N GLU A 122 7.00 9.07 -1.24
CA GLU A 122 6.58 9.43 0.12
C GLU A 122 5.97 10.83 0.19
N ARG A 123 6.55 11.79 -0.54
CA ARG A 123 6.01 13.16 -0.64
C ARG A 123 4.64 13.16 -1.31
N ALA A 124 4.50 12.48 -2.43
CA ALA A 124 3.22 12.37 -3.16
C ALA A 124 2.11 11.78 -2.29
N LEU A 125 2.42 10.72 -1.53
CA LEU A 125 1.47 10.10 -0.62
C LEU A 125 1.01 11.06 0.49
N LYS A 126 1.94 11.81 1.08
CA LYS A 126 1.66 12.78 2.15
C LYS A 126 0.89 14.00 1.64
N GLN A 127 1.17 14.46 0.42
CA GLN A 127 0.48 15.58 -0.22
C GLN A 127 -1.02 15.33 -0.39
N GLY A 128 -1.44 14.07 -0.47
CA GLY A 128 -2.85 13.68 -0.46
C GLY A 128 -3.60 14.03 0.82
N GLY A 129 -2.90 14.38 1.91
CA GLY A 129 -3.49 14.81 3.19
C GLY A 129 -3.85 13.69 4.16
N ALA A 130 -3.62 12.42 3.82
CA ALA A 130 -3.91 11.30 4.72
C ALA A 130 -3.01 11.28 5.95
N ARG A 131 -3.55 10.80 7.07
CA ARG A 131 -2.77 10.45 8.26
C ARG A 131 -1.90 9.24 7.93
N THR A 132 -0.62 9.46 7.64
CA THR A 132 0.29 8.43 7.11
C THR A 132 1.31 7.96 8.15
N THR A 133 1.47 6.64 8.28
CA THR A 133 2.60 6.00 8.96
C THR A 133 3.48 5.33 7.91
N ILE A 134 4.77 5.66 7.90
CA ILE A 134 5.73 5.13 6.91
C ILE A 134 6.69 4.16 7.59
N PHE A 135 6.73 2.92 7.11
CA PHE A 135 7.73 1.93 7.49
C PHE A 135 8.84 1.87 6.42
N ARG A 136 10.08 2.01 6.87
CA ARG A 136 11.28 1.96 6.03
C ARG A 136 12.14 0.74 6.41
N PRO A 137 11.80 -0.47 5.93
CA PRO A 137 12.58 -1.66 6.24
C PRO A 137 13.95 -1.61 5.57
N VAL A 138 14.98 -2.08 6.27
CA VAL A 138 16.35 -2.13 5.73
C VAL A 138 16.48 -3.27 4.72
N LEU A 139 16.05 -4.47 5.12
CA LEU A 139 16.10 -5.68 4.29
C LEU A 139 14.94 -6.60 4.67
N PHE A 140 14.30 -7.16 3.66
CA PHE A 140 13.37 -8.26 3.91
C PHE A 140 14.14 -9.56 4.09
N MET A 141 13.90 -10.25 5.19
CA MET A 141 14.57 -11.53 5.47
C MET A 141 14.28 -12.57 4.38
N ASP A 142 13.10 -12.52 3.76
CA ASP A 142 12.74 -13.38 2.63
C ASP A 142 13.72 -13.26 1.45
N ASN A 143 14.38 -12.13 1.28
CA ASN A 143 15.37 -11.96 0.22
C ASN A 143 16.60 -12.86 0.42
N THR A 144 16.86 -13.30 1.64
CA THR A 144 17.96 -14.23 1.95
C THR A 144 17.63 -15.68 1.58
N LEU A 145 16.34 -16.00 1.41
CA LEU A 145 15.84 -17.34 1.07
C LEU A 145 15.72 -17.56 -0.44
N THR A 146 15.78 -16.50 -1.22
CA THR A 146 15.72 -16.58 -2.68
C THR A 146 17.15 -16.79 -3.23
N LYS A 147 17.33 -17.82 -4.07
CA LYS A 147 18.56 -17.95 -4.85
C LYS A 147 18.65 -16.75 -5.80
N TRP A 148 19.75 -16.04 -5.70
CA TRP A 148 20.13 -14.97 -6.63
C TRP A 148 20.47 -15.54 -7.99
#